data_8275c6261743b532a515fcb5b01f9734
#
_entry.id   8275c6261743b532a515fcb5b01f9734
#
_cell.length_a   1.000
_cell.length_b   1.000
_cell.length_c   1.000
_cell.angle_alpha   90.00
_cell.angle_beta   90.00
_cell.angle_gamma   90.00
#
_symmetry.space_group_name_H-M   'P 1'
#
loop_
_entity.id
_entity.type
_entity.pdbx_description
1 polymer ?
#
loop_
_entity_poly.entity_id
_entity_poly.type
_entity_poly.pdbx_seq_one_letter_code
_entity_poly.pdbx_strand_id
1 'polypeptide(L)'
;RRYKVLATEGNLNNSIGVPLTLLRLDSSHEMAVIEMGASHPGDIAELVDIAEPDFGLITNVGRGHLLGFGSFEGVVDTKCELYDFLRTHGGKVFLRHEDEILSQRAVGLVAAEYGITPGLFVSGHLENSAPYLSFSFVVGKEHFDVDTKLIGSYNLPNALAAAAVASYFDVQPSDIVAALSAYEPHNKRSQLIRTSRNTLIVDAYNANPTSMGAALDNFCAAELPCKMAILGDMGELGNESEAEHRRVVERLAGESGIEILWVGSEFMKAAVGMTCFSDTEALIDFLKASVI
;
A
#
# COMPACT_ATOMS: atom_id res chain seq x y z
N ARG A 1 12.00 0.71 -22.08
CA ARG A 1 11.81 1.90 -21.21
C ARG A 1 11.45 3.07 -22.11
N ARG A 2 10.26 3.65 -21.93
CA ARG A 2 9.76 4.76 -22.79
C ARG A 2 10.39 6.09 -22.39
N TYR A 3 10.54 6.34 -21.08
CA TYR A 3 11.03 7.61 -20.54
C TYR A 3 12.22 7.39 -19.60
N LYS A 4 13.07 8.41 -19.48
CA LYS A 4 14.04 8.51 -18.40
C LYS A 4 13.35 9.14 -17.20
N VAL A 5 13.08 8.32 -16.18
CA VAL A 5 12.28 8.71 -15.00
C VAL A 5 13.19 8.86 -13.80
N LEU A 6 13.05 9.98 -13.08
CA LEU A 6 13.48 10.11 -11.70
C LEU A 6 12.34 9.60 -10.79
N ALA A 7 12.64 8.80 -9.79
CA ALA A 7 11.67 8.38 -8.79
C ALA A 7 12.24 8.54 -7.38
N THR A 8 11.36 8.74 -6.42
CA THR A 8 11.71 8.70 -4.99
C THR A 8 12.35 7.36 -4.64
N GLU A 9 13.46 7.38 -3.93
CA GLU A 9 14.15 6.19 -3.44
C GLU A 9 13.94 6.01 -1.92
N GLY A 10 13.73 4.76 -1.52
CA GLY A 10 13.57 4.43 -0.10
C GLY A 10 12.37 5.12 0.54
N ASN A 11 12.62 5.91 1.58
CA ASN A 11 11.63 6.69 2.34
C ASN A 11 11.85 8.21 2.22
N LEU A 12 12.45 8.69 1.12
CA LEU A 12 12.71 10.12 0.89
C LEU A 12 11.44 10.87 0.45
N ASN A 13 10.37 10.75 1.24
CA ASN A 13 9.03 11.24 0.95
C ASN A 13 8.52 12.34 1.90
N ASN A 14 9.41 12.93 2.70
CA ASN A 14 9.11 14.02 3.64
C ASN A 14 9.75 15.34 3.22
N SER A 15 9.65 16.40 4.04
CA SER A 15 10.18 17.75 3.80
C SER A 15 11.70 17.83 3.57
N ILE A 16 12.44 16.79 3.92
CA ILE A 16 13.87 16.65 3.61
C ILE A 16 14.07 15.77 2.36
N GLY A 17 13.37 14.66 2.26
CA GLY A 17 13.55 13.66 1.22
C GLY A 17 13.07 14.11 -0.15
N VAL A 18 11.94 14.83 -0.23
CA VAL A 18 11.41 15.36 -1.50
C VAL A 18 12.39 16.35 -2.14
N PRO A 19 12.90 17.40 -1.45
CA PRO A 19 13.93 18.25 -2.00
C PRO A 19 15.20 17.50 -2.43
N LEU A 20 15.67 16.55 -1.64
CA LEU A 20 16.86 15.75 -1.99
C LEU A 20 16.61 14.91 -3.25
N THR A 21 15.40 14.39 -3.45
CA THR A 21 15.03 13.70 -4.68
C THR A 21 15.04 14.66 -5.87
N LEU A 22 14.42 15.84 -5.74
CA LEU A 22 14.34 16.85 -6.80
C LEU A 22 15.70 17.40 -7.20
N LEU A 23 16.63 17.57 -6.27
CA LEU A 23 18.01 18.00 -6.56
C LEU A 23 18.78 17.00 -7.47
N ARG A 24 18.27 15.82 -7.68
CA ARG A 24 18.82 14.82 -8.63
C ARG A 24 18.27 14.99 -10.05
N LEU A 25 17.29 15.87 -10.25
CA LEU A 25 16.79 16.19 -11.58
C LEU A 25 17.87 16.89 -12.42
N ASP A 26 18.02 16.43 -13.63
CA ASP A 26 18.83 17.08 -14.67
C ASP A 26 18.08 17.10 -16.01
N SER A 27 18.65 17.78 -17.01
CA SER A 27 18.05 17.94 -18.33
C SER A 27 17.83 16.62 -19.11
N SER A 28 18.29 15.50 -18.60
CA SER A 28 18.07 14.19 -19.22
C SER A 28 16.80 13.49 -18.74
N HIS A 29 16.23 13.92 -17.59
CA HIS A 29 14.99 13.36 -17.08
C HIS A 29 13.79 13.94 -17.82
N GLU A 30 12.88 13.07 -18.23
CA GLU A 30 11.66 13.41 -18.95
C GLU A 30 10.44 13.40 -18.03
N MET A 31 10.52 12.67 -16.92
CA MET A 31 9.48 12.53 -15.90
C MET A 31 10.09 12.41 -14.51
N ALA A 32 9.34 12.85 -13.50
CA ALA A 32 9.62 12.61 -12.10
C ALA A 32 8.39 11.98 -11.42
N VAL A 33 8.60 10.94 -10.62
CA VAL A 33 7.57 10.31 -9.77
C VAL A 33 8.00 10.54 -8.33
N ILE A 34 7.32 11.47 -7.68
CA ILE A 34 7.67 11.93 -6.32
C ILE A 34 6.65 11.37 -5.33
N GLU A 35 7.12 10.49 -4.45
CA GLU A 35 6.32 10.01 -3.31
C GLU A 35 6.26 11.09 -2.23
N MET A 36 5.05 11.35 -1.71
CA MET A 36 4.80 12.29 -0.64
C MET A 36 4.15 11.57 0.52
N GLY A 37 4.84 11.57 1.67
CA GLY A 37 4.35 11.03 2.93
C GLY A 37 3.83 12.13 3.83
N ALA A 38 2.82 11.81 4.63
CA ALA A 38 2.28 12.74 5.61
C ALA A 38 1.98 12.04 6.92
N SER A 39 2.15 12.77 8.02
CA SER A 39 1.80 12.37 9.38
C SER A 39 1.01 13.45 10.15
N HIS A 40 0.99 14.69 9.63
CA HIS A 40 0.26 15.82 10.22
C HIS A 40 -0.44 16.65 9.13
N PRO A 41 -1.49 17.41 9.48
CA PRO A 41 -2.12 18.40 8.60
C PRO A 41 -1.09 19.40 8.06
N GLY A 42 -1.15 19.70 6.75
CA GLY A 42 -0.23 20.63 6.08
C GLY A 42 1.01 19.96 5.49
N ASP A 43 1.33 18.71 5.85
CA ASP A 43 2.52 18.04 5.33
C ASP A 43 2.48 17.91 3.80
N ILE A 44 1.34 17.54 3.22
CA ILE A 44 1.23 17.44 1.75
C ILE A 44 1.25 18.81 1.10
N ALA A 45 0.63 19.83 1.71
CA ALA A 45 0.66 21.19 1.19
C ALA A 45 2.10 21.71 1.05
N GLU A 46 2.95 21.49 2.07
CA GLU A 46 4.37 21.83 2.00
C GLU A 46 5.09 21.10 0.86
N LEU A 47 4.83 19.79 0.71
CA LEU A 47 5.51 18.96 -0.29
C LEU A 47 5.09 19.27 -1.72
N VAL A 48 3.82 19.60 -1.97
CA VAL A 48 3.35 19.99 -3.31
C VAL A 48 3.85 21.37 -3.71
N ASP A 49 4.01 22.31 -2.77
CA ASP A 49 4.62 23.60 -3.02
C ASP A 49 6.11 23.50 -3.42
N ILE A 50 6.78 22.45 -2.95
CA ILE A 50 8.19 22.16 -3.30
C ILE A 50 8.27 21.42 -4.64
N ALA A 51 7.39 20.45 -4.89
CA ALA A 51 7.48 19.57 -6.04
C ALA A 51 6.73 20.08 -7.28
N GLU A 52 5.77 20.97 -7.11
CA GLU A 52 4.93 21.58 -8.17
C GLU A 52 4.42 20.52 -9.18
N PRO A 53 3.65 19.49 -8.72
CA PRO A 53 3.26 18.40 -9.60
C PRO A 53 2.21 18.82 -10.64
N ASP A 54 2.35 18.33 -11.88
CA ASP A 54 1.34 18.45 -12.94
C ASP A 54 0.22 17.41 -12.79
N PHE A 55 0.55 16.26 -12.21
CA PHE A 55 -0.35 15.13 -12.01
C PHE A 55 -0.24 14.59 -10.58
N GLY A 56 -1.37 14.11 -10.05
CA GLY A 56 -1.42 13.50 -8.75
C GLY A 56 -2.14 12.16 -8.74
N LEU A 57 -1.77 11.34 -7.78
CA LEU A 57 -2.43 10.08 -7.48
C LEU A 57 -2.41 9.87 -5.96
N ILE A 58 -3.57 9.66 -5.36
CA ILE A 58 -3.69 9.18 -3.98
C ILE A 58 -4.04 7.71 -4.06
N THR A 59 -3.16 6.84 -3.57
CA THR A 59 -3.34 5.39 -3.67
C THR A 59 -4.50 4.89 -2.83
N ASN A 60 -4.67 5.45 -1.65
CA ASN A 60 -5.79 5.20 -0.74
C ASN A 60 -5.81 6.22 0.40
N VAL A 61 -6.94 6.30 1.10
CA VAL A 61 -7.09 6.93 2.40
C VAL A 61 -7.38 5.84 3.44
N GLY A 62 -6.42 5.60 4.33
CA GLY A 62 -6.50 4.56 5.35
C GLY A 62 -6.34 5.11 6.76
N ARG A 63 -6.57 4.28 7.79
CA ARG A 63 -6.46 4.65 9.21
C ARG A 63 -5.01 4.54 9.71
N GLY A 64 -4.08 5.24 9.06
CA GLY A 64 -2.69 5.36 9.50
C GLY A 64 -2.43 6.73 10.13
N HIS A 65 -1.45 6.80 11.04
CA HIS A 65 -0.99 8.05 11.67
C HIS A 65 -2.11 8.87 12.37
N LEU A 66 -3.17 8.19 12.88
CA LEU A 66 -4.34 8.86 13.46
C LEU A 66 -3.98 9.81 14.60
N LEU A 67 -2.91 9.51 15.34
CA LEU A 67 -2.42 10.40 16.41
C LEU A 67 -1.99 11.77 15.85
N GLY A 68 -1.28 11.80 14.73
CA GLY A 68 -0.81 13.04 14.13
C GLY A 68 -1.90 13.82 13.39
N PHE A 69 -2.79 13.12 12.69
CA PHE A 69 -3.92 13.75 11.97
C PHE A 69 -5.12 14.08 12.84
N GLY A 70 -5.20 13.52 14.05
CA GLY A 70 -6.29 13.74 14.99
C GLY A 70 -7.57 12.96 14.67
N SER A 71 -7.86 12.64 13.41
CA SER A 71 -9.04 11.90 12.97
C SER A 71 -8.85 11.28 11.58
N PHE A 72 -9.77 10.40 11.18
CA PHE A 72 -9.81 9.88 9.81
C PHE A 72 -10.06 10.98 8.77
N GLU A 73 -10.95 11.94 9.08
CA GLU A 73 -11.19 13.10 8.21
C GLU A 73 -9.92 13.93 8.04
N GLY A 74 -9.13 14.10 9.12
CA GLY A 74 -7.82 14.76 9.05
C GLY A 74 -6.85 14.04 8.09
N VAL A 75 -6.88 12.70 8.02
CA VAL A 75 -6.11 11.95 7.02
C VAL A 75 -6.58 12.27 5.60
N VAL A 76 -7.91 12.27 5.38
CA VAL A 76 -8.51 12.57 4.08
C VAL A 76 -8.15 13.98 3.65
N ASP A 77 -8.38 14.97 4.51
CA ASP A 77 -8.13 16.38 4.21
C ASP A 77 -6.66 16.62 3.86
N THR A 78 -5.74 16.10 4.69
CA THR A 78 -4.31 16.28 4.43
C THR A 78 -3.88 15.64 3.11
N LYS A 79 -4.31 14.43 2.79
CA LYS A 79 -3.97 13.83 1.51
C LYS A 79 -4.58 14.59 0.33
N CYS A 80 -5.76 15.14 0.50
CA CYS A 80 -6.44 15.93 -0.52
C CYS A 80 -5.86 17.34 -0.72
N GLU A 81 -4.93 17.81 0.11
CA GLU A 81 -4.11 19.00 -0.15
C GLU A 81 -3.42 18.91 -1.53
N LEU A 82 -3.04 17.69 -1.97
CA LEU A 82 -2.58 17.44 -3.33
C LEU A 82 -3.62 17.85 -4.39
N TYR A 83 -4.89 17.50 -4.16
CA TYR A 83 -5.97 17.84 -5.11
C TYR A 83 -6.25 19.34 -5.11
N ASP A 84 -6.14 20.01 -3.99
CA ASP A 84 -6.34 21.45 -3.88
C ASP A 84 -5.22 22.22 -4.61
N PHE A 85 -3.97 21.77 -4.48
CA PHE A 85 -2.86 22.30 -5.27
C PHE A 85 -3.11 22.13 -6.77
N LEU A 86 -3.41 20.92 -7.23
CA LEU A 86 -3.64 20.62 -8.64
C LEU A 86 -4.82 21.44 -9.22
N ARG A 87 -5.88 21.66 -8.43
CA ARG A 87 -7.05 22.46 -8.84
C ARG A 87 -6.66 23.89 -9.12
N THR A 88 -5.79 24.49 -8.32
CA THR A 88 -5.36 25.88 -8.47
C THR A 88 -4.30 26.06 -9.55
N HIS A 89 -3.54 25.01 -9.87
CA HIS A 89 -2.45 25.04 -10.84
C HIS A 89 -2.79 24.37 -12.20
N GLY A 90 -4.06 23.95 -12.40
CA GLY A 90 -4.50 23.35 -13.66
C GLY A 90 -4.04 21.92 -13.88
N GLY A 91 -3.57 21.26 -12.81
CA GLY A 91 -3.12 19.86 -12.85
C GLY A 91 -4.27 18.87 -12.92
N LYS A 92 -3.95 17.58 -12.98
CA LYS A 92 -4.90 16.47 -13.15
C LYS A 92 -4.59 15.33 -12.18
N VAL A 93 -5.57 14.45 -11.95
CA VAL A 93 -5.43 13.29 -11.08
C VAL A 93 -5.75 11.98 -11.80
N PHE A 94 -5.06 10.92 -11.40
CA PHE A 94 -5.46 9.54 -11.67
C PHE A 94 -6.29 9.04 -10.50
N LEU A 95 -7.51 8.60 -10.78
CA LEU A 95 -8.50 8.30 -9.75
C LEU A 95 -8.89 6.83 -9.78
N ARG A 96 -8.84 6.18 -8.63
CA ARG A 96 -9.49 4.87 -8.45
C ARG A 96 -11.01 5.08 -8.38
N HIS A 97 -11.73 4.50 -9.32
CA HIS A 97 -13.18 4.68 -9.47
C HIS A 97 -13.97 4.23 -8.25
N GLU A 98 -13.57 3.13 -7.61
CA GLU A 98 -14.25 2.57 -6.44
C GLU A 98 -13.97 3.32 -5.13
N ASP A 99 -13.10 4.34 -5.13
CA ASP A 99 -12.86 5.17 -3.96
C ASP A 99 -13.83 6.36 -3.94
N GLU A 100 -14.98 6.17 -3.27
CA GLU A 100 -16.04 7.19 -3.20
C GLU A 100 -15.55 8.48 -2.52
N ILE A 101 -14.68 8.38 -1.51
CA ILE A 101 -14.16 9.55 -0.79
C ILE A 101 -13.29 10.39 -1.72
N LEU A 102 -12.33 9.77 -2.39
CA LEU A 102 -11.46 10.47 -3.31
C LEU A 102 -12.21 10.97 -4.55
N SER A 103 -13.23 10.22 -5.02
CA SER A 103 -14.06 10.63 -6.15
C SER A 103 -14.81 11.93 -5.88
N GLN A 104 -15.35 12.12 -4.67
CA GLN A 104 -16.01 13.35 -4.28
C GLN A 104 -15.03 14.55 -4.22
N ARG A 105 -13.78 14.31 -3.80
CA ARG A 105 -12.75 15.34 -3.71
C ARG A 105 -12.11 15.68 -5.06
N ALA A 106 -12.13 14.75 -6.03
CA ALA A 106 -11.48 14.88 -7.34
C ALA A 106 -12.33 15.56 -8.43
N VAL A 107 -13.55 16.04 -8.12
CA VAL A 107 -14.45 16.64 -9.12
C VAL A 107 -13.74 17.73 -9.93
N GLY A 108 -13.78 17.59 -11.26
CA GLY A 108 -13.16 18.52 -12.21
C GLY A 108 -11.66 18.34 -12.44
N LEU A 109 -11.01 17.39 -11.74
CA LEU A 109 -9.55 17.16 -11.83
C LEU A 109 -9.17 15.89 -12.62
N VAL A 110 -10.10 14.96 -12.84
CA VAL A 110 -9.78 13.62 -13.33
C VAL A 110 -9.17 13.64 -14.73
N ALA A 111 -7.96 13.09 -14.86
CA ALA A 111 -7.31 12.80 -16.14
C ALA A 111 -7.73 11.41 -16.65
N ALA A 112 -7.68 10.41 -15.77
CA ALA A 112 -8.06 9.05 -16.09
C ALA A 112 -8.57 8.33 -14.83
N GLU A 113 -9.60 7.51 -15.00
CA GLU A 113 -10.13 6.61 -13.96
C GLU A 113 -9.63 5.19 -14.21
N TYR A 114 -9.29 4.50 -13.12
CA TYR A 114 -8.92 3.10 -13.14
C TYR A 114 -9.64 2.34 -12.01
N GLY A 115 -9.80 1.03 -12.19
CA GLY A 115 -10.46 0.19 -11.18
C GLY A 115 -10.91 -1.15 -11.74
N ILE A 116 -11.86 -1.78 -11.05
CA ILE A 116 -12.42 -3.08 -11.47
C ILE A 116 -13.75 -2.92 -12.23
N THR A 117 -14.29 -1.72 -12.29
CA THR A 117 -15.51 -1.40 -13.03
C THR A 117 -15.23 -1.41 -14.54
N PRO A 118 -16.02 -2.13 -15.36
CA PRO A 118 -15.82 -2.14 -16.81
C PRO A 118 -16.03 -0.77 -17.47
N GLY A 119 -15.22 -0.47 -18.49
CA GLY A 119 -15.37 0.74 -19.31
C GLY A 119 -14.61 1.95 -18.81
N LEU A 120 -13.81 1.83 -17.74
CA LEU A 120 -12.89 2.85 -17.29
C LEU A 120 -11.71 3.00 -18.27
N PHE A 121 -10.88 4.03 -18.09
CA PHE A 121 -9.65 4.20 -18.88
C PHE A 121 -8.74 2.95 -18.76
N VAL A 122 -8.58 2.41 -17.53
CA VAL A 122 -8.04 1.09 -17.29
C VAL A 122 -9.00 0.30 -16.40
N SER A 123 -9.54 -0.79 -16.92
CA SER A 123 -10.41 -1.71 -16.17
C SER A 123 -9.68 -3.01 -15.90
N GLY A 124 -9.62 -3.46 -14.64
CA GLY A 124 -8.95 -4.70 -14.25
C GLY A 124 -9.90 -5.77 -13.76
N HIS A 125 -9.46 -7.01 -13.82
CA HIS A 125 -10.13 -8.16 -13.25
C HIS A 125 -9.15 -9.04 -12.50
N LEU A 126 -9.51 -9.43 -11.27
CA LEU A 126 -8.71 -10.35 -10.45
C LEU A 126 -8.88 -11.78 -10.97
N GLU A 127 -7.79 -12.43 -11.33
CA GLU A 127 -7.78 -13.84 -11.72
C GLU A 127 -7.40 -14.72 -10.52
N ASN A 128 -6.32 -14.36 -9.81
CA ASN A 128 -5.84 -15.10 -8.65
C ASN A 128 -5.06 -14.16 -7.71
N SER A 129 -4.98 -14.53 -6.42
CA SER A 129 -4.21 -13.76 -5.42
C SER A 129 -3.29 -14.62 -4.54
N ALA A 130 -3.25 -15.94 -4.75
CA ALA A 130 -2.44 -16.86 -3.95
C ALA A 130 -1.60 -17.82 -4.82
N PRO A 131 -0.26 -17.92 -4.59
CA PRO A 131 0.50 -17.08 -3.68
C PRO A 131 0.77 -15.68 -4.23
N TYR A 132 0.69 -15.48 -5.55
CA TYR A 132 0.94 -14.23 -6.23
C TYR A 132 -0.33 -13.71 -6.92
N LEU A 133 -0.40 -12.41 -7.03
CA LEU A 133 -1.45 -11.72 -7.75
C LEU A 133 -1.32 -11.96 -9.25
N SER A 134 -2.34 -12.58 -9.84
CA SER A 134 -2.60 -12.62 -11.28
C SER A 134 -3.85 -11.83 -11.58
N PHE A 135 -3.82 -11.02 -12.59
CA PHE A 135 -4.97 -10.22 -13.02
C PHE A 135 -4.92 -9.94 -14.52
N SER A 136 -6.05 -9.55 -15.07
CA SER A 136 -6.10 -9.00 -16.40
C SER A 136 -6.49 -7.52 -16.36
N PHE A 137 -6.14 -6.77 -17.40
CA PHE A 137 -6.61 -5.40 -17.56
C PHE A 137 -6.92 -5.08 -19.01
N VAL A 138 -7.80 -4.10 -19.19
CA VAL A 138 -8.24 -3.61 -20.50
C VAL A 138 -7.85 -2.15 -20.62
N VAL A 139 -7.23 -1.79 -21.76
CA VAL A 139 -6.97 -0.42 -22.18
C VAL A 139 -7.56 -0.24 -23.58
N GLY A 140 -8.50 0.66 -23.74
CA GLY A 140 -9.23 0.82 -25.00
C GLY A 140 -10.06 -0.42 -25.33
N LYS A 141 -9.63 -1.24 -26.30
CA LYS A 141 -10.28 -2.50 -26.69
C LYS A 141 -9.38 -3.71 -26.50
N GLU A 142 -8.18 -3.51 -26.02
CA GLU A 142 -7.18 -4.56 -25.89
C GLU A 142 -7.15 -5.11 -24.47
N HIS A 143 -6.99 -6.42 -24.34
CA HIS A 143 -6.97 -7.17 -23.11
C HIS A 143 -5.57 -7.73 -22.88
N PHE A 144 -5.08 -7.64 -21.64
CA PHE A 144 -3.73 -8.07 -21.25
C PHE A 144 -3.77 -8.83 -19.94
N ASP A 145 -3.13 -9.99 -19.91
CA ASP A 145 -2.94 -10.81 -18.72
C ASP A 145 -1.60 -10.50 -18.06
N VAL A 146 -1.58 -10.45 -16.74
CA VAL A 146 -0.40 -10.13 -15.93
C VAL A 146 -0.25 -11.10 -14.79
N ASP A 147 0.86 -11.82 -14.77
CA ASP A 147 1.31 -12.61 -13.63
C ASP A 147 2.40 -11.83 -12.90
N THR A 148 2.16 -11.48 -11.64
CA THR A 148 3.07 -10.67 -10.84
C THR A 148 3.81 -11.49 -9.78
N LYS A 149 4.75 -10.85 -9.08
CA LYS A 149 5.37 -11.36 -7.85
C LYS A 149 4.84 -10.62 -6.59
N LEU A 150 3.75 -9.90 -6.74
CA LEU A 150 3.02 -9.26 -5.64
C LEU A 150 2.14 -10.28 -4.93
N ILE A 151 1.98 -10.14 -3.63
CA ILE A 151 1.11 -10.98 -2.83
C ILE A 151 -0.16 -10.21 -2.48
N GLY A 152 -1.30 -10.90 -2.59
CA GLY A 152 -2.58 -10.40 -2.14
C GLY A 152 -3.33 -9.51 -3.13
N SER A 153 -4.65 -9.69 -3.13
CA SER A 153 -5.58 -8.93 -3.99
C SER A 153 -5.58 -7.42 -3.71
N TYR A 154 -5.16 -7.01 -2.51
CA TYR A 154 -5.04 -5.58 -2.15
C TYR A 154 -3.97 -4.82 -2.95
N ASN A 155 -3.08 -5.53 -3.66
CA ASN A 155 -2.14 -4.93 -4.61
C ASN A 155 -2.72 -4.71 -6.01
N LEU A 156 -3.90 -5.27 -6.32
CA LEU A 156 -4.55 -5.04 -7.62
C LEU A 156 -4.79 -3.55 -7.91
N PRO A 157 -5.35 -2.75 -6.99
CA PRO A 157 -5.52 -1.31 -7.25
C PRO A 157 -4.19 -0.59 -7.52
N ASN A 158 -3.11 -0.98 -6.84
CA ASN A 158 -1.79 -0.39 -7.04
C ASN A 158 -1.22 -0.73 -8.43
N ALA A 159 -1.39 -1.99 -8.87
CA ALA A 159 -0.98 -2.42 -10.21
C ALA A 159 -1.80 -1.73 -11.30
N LEU A 160 -3.12 -1.59 -11.12
CA LEU A 160 -4.00 -0.87 -12.06
C LEU A 160 -3.67 0.63 -12.11
N ALA A 161 -3.32 1.25 -10.98
CA ALA A 161 -2.84 2.63 -10.93
C ALA A 161 -1.59 2.80 -11.78
N ALA A 162 -0.61 1.90 -11.62
CA ALA A 162 0.62 1.92 -12.43
C ALA A 162 0.33 1.72 -13.92
N ALA A 163 -0.58 0.80 -14.27
CA ALA A 163 -1.02 0.58 -15.64
C ALA A 163 -1.72 1.82 -16.22
N ALA A 164 -2.59 2.50 -15.43
CA ALA A 164 -3.29 3.69 -15.86
C ALA A 164 -2.35 4.87 -16.12
N VAL A 165 -1.43 5.15 -15.18
CA VAL A 165 -0.42 6.20 -15.36
C VAL A 165 0.44 5.90 -16.58
N ALA A 166 0.97 4.69 -16.71
CA ALA A 166 1.82 4.32 -17.84
C ALA A 166 1.09 4.41 -19.19
N SER A 167 -0.16 3.92 -19.26
CA SER A 167 -0.99 4.01 -20.48
C SER A 167 -1.32 5.44 -20.86
N TYR A 168 -1.58 6.31 -19.88
CA TYR A 168 -1.86 7.73 -20.13
C TYR A 168 -0.68 8.45 -20.78
N PHE A 169 0.54 8.05 -20.44
CA PHE A 169 1.78 8.56 -21.03
C PHE A 169 2.30 7.69 -22.19
N ASP A 170 1.44 7.01 -22.90
CA ASP A 170 1.75 6.25 -24.13
C ASP A 170 2.85 5.17 -23.96
N VAL A 171 2.98 4.58 -22.78
CA VAL A 171 3.80 3.37 -22.61
C VAL A 171 3.05 2.21 -23.26
N GLN A 172 3.75 1.43 -24.08
CA GLN A 172 3.12 0.30 -24.76
C GLN A 172 2.62 -0.73 -23.75
N PRO A 173 1.41 -1.29 -23.91
CA PRO A 173 0.85 -2.24 -22.96
C PRO A 173 1.72 -3.47 -22.71
N SER A 174 2.43 -3.96 -23.74
CA SER A 174 3.41 -5.04 -23.57
C SER A 174 4.56 -4.70 -22.61
N ASP A 175 5.00 -3.44 -22.60
CA ASP A 175 6.05 -2.97 -21.69
C ASP A 175 5.49 -2.81 -20.26
N ILE A 176 4.21 -2.42 -20.14
CA ILE A 176 3.50 -2.36 -18.85
C ILE A 176 3.40 -3.75 -18.25
N VAL A 177 2.94 -4.75 -19.02
CA VAL A 177 2.86 -6.15 -18.60
C VAL A 177 4.24 -6.65 -18.16
N ALA A 178 5.26 -6.44 -18.99
CA ALA A 178 6.62 -6.88 -18.68
C ALA A 178 7.18 -6.25 -17.39
N ALA A 179 6.90 -4.96 -17.17
CA ALA A 179 7.35 -4.25 -15.97
C ALA A 179 6.63 -4.73 -14.70
N LEU A 180 5.31 -4.90 -14.75
CA LEU A 180 4.52 -5.40 -13.63
C LEU A 180 4.87 -6.84 -13.28
N SER A 181 5.10 -7.70 -14.27
CA SER A 181 5.51 -9.10 -14.06
C SER A 181 6.95 -9.24 -13.51
N ALA A 182 7.83 -8.32 -13.88
CA ALA A 182 9.21 -8.34 -13.41
C ALA A 182 9.42 -7.71 -12.03
N TYR A 183 8.44 -6.91 -11.56
CA TYR A 183 8.58 -6.19 -10.29
C TYR A 183 8.60 -7.15 -9.10
N GLU A 184 9.62 -7.02 -8.26
CA GLU A 184 9.77 -7.76 -7.00
C GLU A 184 9.78 -6.76 -5.82
N PRO A 185 8.93 -6.95 -4.80
CA PRO A 185 9.00 -6.14 -3.58
C PRO A 185 10.28 -6.48 -2.79
N HIS A 186 11.07 -5.46 -2.45
CA HIS A 186 12.28 -5.61 -1.63
C HIS A 186 12.23 -4.84 -0.30
N ASN A 187 11.12 -4.19 -0.02
CA ASN A 187 10.94 -3.24 1.08
C ASN A 187 10.16 -3.83 2.28
N LYS A 188 10.13 -5.14 2.43
CA LYS A 188 9.36 -5.86 3.47
C LYS A 188 7.85 -5.56 3.43
N ARG A 189 7.31 -5.22 2.25
CA ARG A 189 5.86 -5.08 2.02
C ARG A 189 5.38 -6.29 1.24
N SER A 190 4.71 -7.21 1.93
CA SER A 190 4.15 -8.45 1.36
C SER A 190 5.17 -9.23 0.52
N GLN A 191 6.40 -9.30 1.01
CA GLN A 191 7.51 -9.99 0.34
C GLN A 191 7.47 -11.49 0.65
N LEU A 192 7.47 -12.35 -0.38
CA LEU A 192 7.59 -13.80 -0.21
C LEU A 192 9.06 -14.18 -0.13
N ILE A 193 9.43 -14.85 0.96
CA ILE A 193 10.77 -15.41 1.17
C ILE A 193 10.63 -16.91 1.38
N ARG A 194 11.31 -17.70 0.56
CA ARG A 194 11.40 -19.15 0.73
C ARG A 194 12.69 -19.51 1.41
N THR A 195 12.59 -20.19 2.55
CA THR A 195 13.75 -20.78 3.26
C THR A 195 13.78 -22.29 3.01
N SER A 196 14.77 -22.97 3.57
CA SER A 196 14.84 -24.44 3.50
C SER A 196 13.72 -25.14 4.30
N ARG A 197 13.04 -24.45 5.20
CA ARG A 197 12.01 -25.03 6.10
C ARG A 197 10.64 -24.40 5.92
N ASN A 198 10.58 -23.08 5.65
CA ASN A 198 9.36 -22.29 5.70
C ASN A 198 9.22 -21.39 4.48
N THR A 199 7.99 -21.05 4.16
CA THR A 199 7.66 -19.94 3.28
C THR A 199 7.16 -18.78 4.14
N LEU A 200 7.84 -17.64 4.06
CA LEU A 200 7.52 -16.45 4.84
C LEU A 200 6.86 -15.40 3.96
N ILE A 201 5.77 -14.85 4.41
CA ILE A 201 5.18 -13.61 3.87
C ILE A 201 5.58 -12.50 4.83
N VAL A 202 6.53 -11.66 4.42
CA VAL A 202 7.07 -10.59 5.27
C VAL A 202 6.37 -9.28 4.91
N ASP A 203 5.54 -8.78 5.84
CA ASP A 203 4.88 -7.49 5.76
C ASP A 203 5.18 -6.67 7.02
N ALA A 204 6.42 -6.23 7.13
CA ALA A 204 7.00 -5.68 8.36
C ALA A 204 7.60 -4.27 8.16
N TYR A 205 7.11 -3.51 7.18
CA TYR A 205 7.55 -2.14 6.98
C TYR A 205 6.89 -1.19 8.00
N ASN A 206 5.57 -1.26 8.10
CA ASN A 206 4.75 -0.55 9.08
C ASN A 206 3.42 -1.28 9.23
N ALA A 207 2.83 -1.23 10.43
CA ALA A 207 1.54 -1.84 10.71
C ALA A 207 0.51 -0.76 11.09
N ASN A 208 -0.62 -0.75 10.40
CA ASN A 208 -1.79 0.04 10.73
C ASN A 208 -3.06 -0.79 10.51
N PRO A 209 -4.24 -0.37 11.02
CA PRO A 209 -5.46 -1.16 10.92
C PRO A 209 -5.84 -1.56 9.49
N THR A 210 -5.64 -0.66 8.52
CA THR A 210 -5.99 -0.89 7.11
C THR A 210 -5.06 -1.93 6.47
N SER A 211 -3.75 -1.77 6.62
CA SER A 211 -2.77 -2.70 6.04
C SER A 211 -2.80 -4.06 6.74
N MET A 212 -2.92 -4.09 8.07
CA MET A 212 -3.06 -5.32 8.85
C MET A 212 -4.31 -6.09 8.42
N GLY A 213 -5.46 -5.42 8.31
CA GLY A 213 -6.70 -6.00 7.85
C GLY A 213 -6.55 -6.67 6.48
N ALA A 214 -6.03 -5.95 5.49
CA ALA A 214 -5.85 -6.44 4.13
C ALA A 214 -4.87 -7.64 4.06
N ALA A 215 -3.77 -7.60 4.81
CA ALA A 215 -2.81 -8.70 4.90
C ALA A 215 -3.44 -9.95 5.52
N LEU A 216 -4.21 -9.79 6.59
CA LEU A 216 -4.91 -10.87 7.26
C LEU A 216 -6.02 -11.47 6.40
N ASP A 217 -6.80 -10.66 5.65
CA ASP A 217 -7.81 -11.16 4.72
C ASP A 217 -7.20 -12.13 3.71
N ASN A 218 -6.08 -11.72 3.12
CA ASN A 218 -5.39 -12.56 2.16
C ASN A 218 -4.76 -13.82 2.81
N PHE A 219 -4.14 -13.66 3.98
CA PHE A 219 -3.49 -14.78 4.68
C PHE A 219 -4.50 -15.82 5.17
N CYS A 220 -5.65 -15.39 5.71
CA CYS A 220 -6.71 -16.29 6.16
C CYS A 220 -7.33 -17.05 4.98
N ALA A 221 -7.55 -16.38 3.85
CA ALA A 221 -8.10 -16.99 2.63
C ALA A 221 -7.13 -17.96 1.93
N ALA A 222 -5.83 -17.87 2.18
CA ALA A 222 -4.86 -18.75 1.55
C ALA A 222 -5.02 -20.21 2.00
N GLU A 223 -5.15 -21.14 1.05
CA GLU A 223 -5.21 -22.58 1.29
C GLU A 223 -3.81 -23.15 1.50
N LEU A 224 -3.31 -23.09 2.73
CA LEU A 224 -2.00 -23.59 3.13
C LEU A 224 -2.14 -24.62 4.22
N PRO A 225 -1.34 -25.72 4.22
CA PRO A 225 -1.50 -26.83 5.15
C PRO A 225 -1.21 -26.46 6.62
N CYS A 226 -0.28 -25.53 6.84
CA CYS A 226 0.10 -25.05 8.17
C CYS A 226 0.30 -23.54 8.09
N LYS A 227 -0.41 -22.79 8.91
CA LYS A 227 -0.30 -21.34 8.96
C LYS A 227 0.10 -20.86 10.34
N MET A 228 1.09 -19.97 10.41
CA MET A 228 1.48 -19.24 11.61
C MET A 228 1.51 -17.75 11.29
N ALA A 229 0.86 -16.93 12.10
CA ALA A 229 0.89 -15.48 12.04
C ALA A 229 1.66 -14.93 13.24
N ILE A 230 2.63 -14.07 12.97
CA ILE A 230 3.36 -13.29 13.97
C ILE A 230 2.95 -11.84 13.80
N LEU A 231 2.22 -11.28 14.77
CA LEU A 231 1.60 -9.97 14.67
C LEU A 231 2.18 -9.03 15.72
N GLY A 232 2.83 -7.95 15.26
CA GLY A 232 3.37 -6.90 16.09
C GLY A 232 2.40 -5.74 16.29
N ASP A 233 2.60 -4.98 17.36
CA ASP A 233 1.77 -3.81 17.68
C ASP A 233 1.67 -2.84 16.49
N MET A 234 0.49 -2.23 16.36
CA MET A 234 0.24 -1.13 15.43
C MET A 234 0.57 0.20 16.11
N GLY A 235 1.51 0.95 15.53
CA GLY A 235 1.94 2.25 16.07
C GLY A 235 1.02 3.40 15.71
N GLU A 236 1.18 4.53 16.42
CA GLU A 236 0.62 5.84 16.09
C GLU A 236 -0.91 5.93 16.02
N LEU A 237 -1.61 5.07 16.77
CA LEU A 237 -3.08 5.02 16.82
C LEU A 237 -3.67 5.92 17.92
N GLY A 238 -2.85 6.41 18.85
CA GLY A 238 -3.35 7.25 19.97
C GLY A 238 -4.44 6.55 20.77
N ASN A 239 -5.55 7.23 20.98
CA ASN A 239 -6.69 6.71 21.75
C ASN A 239 -7.43 5.53 21.08
N GLU A 240 -7.22 5.31 19.78
CA GLU A 240 -7.83 4.20 19.04
C GLU A 240 -7.05 2.88 19.21
N SER A 241 -5.83 2.92 19.82
CA SER A 241 -4.92 1.77 19.89
C SER A 241 -5.59 0.53 20.49
N GLU A 242 -6.20 0.66 21.66
CA GLU A 242 -6.85 -0.47 22.34
C GLU A 242 -7.97 -1.09 21.50
N ALA A 243 -8.81 -0.25 20.90
CA ALA A 243 -9.95 -0.70 20.11
C ALA A 243 -9.50 -1.41 18.83
N GLU A 244 -8.49 -0.88 18.14
CA GLU A 244 -8.01 -1.48 16.89
C GLU A 244 -7.25 -2.79 17.12
N HIS A 245 -6.43 -2.89 18.18
CA HIS A 245 -5.78 -4.17 18.54
C HIS A 245 -6.82 -5.23 18.93
N ARG A 246 -7.85 -4.85 19.70
CA ARG A 246 -8.95 -5.76 20.06
C ARG A 246 -9.70 -6.26 18.82
N ARG A 247 -9.98 -5.40 17.83
CA ARG A 247 -10.61 -5.80 16.57
C ARG A 247 -9.81 -6.87 15.82
N VAL A 248 -8.48 -6.73 15.79
CA VAL A 248 -7.62 -7.74 15.15
C VAL A 248 -7.71 -9.08 15.89
N VAL A 249 -7.67 -9.06 17.23
CA VAL A 249 -7.81 -10.28 18.05
C VAL A 249 -9.17 -10.93 17.84
N GLU A 250 -10.26 -10.17 17.92
CA GLU A 250 -11.63 -10.67 17.73
C GLU A 250 -11.83 -11.26 16.33
N ARG A 251 -11.30 -10.62 15.31
CA ARG A 251 -11.33 -11.11 13.94
C ARG A 251 -10.69 -12.49 13.79
N LEU A 252 -9.53 -12.70 14.42
CA LEU A 252 -8.78 -13.94 14.32
C LEU A 252 -9.26 -15.03 15.29
N ALA A 253 -10.08 -14.69 16.29
CA ALA A 253 -10.62 -15.63 17.26
C ALA A 253 -11.50 -16.73 16.63
N GLY A 254 -12.08 -16.48 15.45
CA GLY A 254 -12.89 -17.43 14.69
C GLY A 254 -12.10 -18.28 13.68
N GLU A 255 -10.83 -17.95 13.44
CA GLU A 255 -10.01 -18.60 12.43
C GLU A 255 -9.41 -19.92 12.98
N SER A 256 -9.75 -21.04 12.37
CA SER A 256 -9.18 -22.33 12.71
C SER A 256 -7.97 -22.67 11.83
N GLY A 257 -6.96 -23.34 12.41
CA GLY A 257 -5.79 -23.81 11.66
C GLY A 257 -4.71 -22.74 11.43
N ILE A 258 -4.78 -21.62 12.16
CA ILE A 258 -3.74 -20.60 12.20
C ILE A 258 -3.19 -20.53 13.61
N GLU A 259 -1.91 -20.78 13.79
CA GLU A 259 -1.20 -20.46 15.03
C GLU A 259 -0.85 -18.98 15.06
N ILE A 260 -1.18 -18.28 16.16
CA ILE A 260 -0.99 -16.84 16.24
C ILE A 260 -0.08 -16.52 17.43
N LEU A 261 0.99 -15.78 17.15
CA LEU A 261 1.93 -15.27 18.12
C LEU A 261 1.82 -13.75 18.17
N TRP A 262 1.38 -13.21 19.29
CA TRP A 262 1.17 -11.79 19.50
C TRP A 262 2.41 -11.14 20.11
N VAL A 263 2.84 -9.98 19.59
CA VAL A 263 4.09 -9.32 20.02
C VAL A 263 3.82 -7.86 20.31
N GLY A 264 4.17 -7.43 21.52
CA GLY A 264 4.08 -6.05 21.93
C GLY A 264 3.08 -5.80 23.06
N SER A 265 3.19 -4.63 23.66
CA SER A 265 2.43 -4.26 24.86
C SER A 265 0.92 -4.09 24.59
N GLU A 266 0.56 -3.64 23.40
CA GLU A 266 -0.85 -3.40 23.05
C GLU A 266 -1.57 -4.71 22.76
N PHE A 267 -0.94 -5.62 22.01
CA PHE A 267 -1.50 -6.96 21.84
C PHE A 267 -1.53 -7.78 23.15
N MET A 268 -0.55 -7.61 24.06
CA MET A 268 -0.62 -8.24 25.38
C MET A 268 -1.87 -7.82 26.18
N LYS A 269 -2.33 -6.59 26.04
CA LYS A 269 -3.57 -6.08 26.65
C LYS A 269 -4.82 -6.64 25.96
N ALA A 270 -4.78 -6.75 24.62
CA ALA A 270 -5.93 -7.15 23.82
C ALA A 270 -6.13 -8.68 23.78
N ALA A 271 -5.05 -9.48 23.73
CA ALA A 271 -5.04 -10.94 23.53
C ALA A 271 -4.83 -11.69 24.86
N VAL A 272 -5.58 -11.34 25.90
CA VAL A 272 -5.46 -11.95 27.24
C VAL A 272 -5.70 -13.45 27.21
N GLY A 273 -4.74 -14.22 27.76
CA GLY A 273 -4.83 -15.69 27.80
C GLY A 273 -4.34 -16.40 26.52
N MET A 274 -3.83 -15.64 25.55
CA MET A 274 -3.24 -16.15 24.32
C MET A 274 -1.69 -16.14 24.40
N THR A 275 -1.01 -16.69 23.39
CA THR A 275 0.46 -16.71 23.34
C THR A 275 0.99 -15.33 22.95
N CYS A 276 1.42 -14.57 23.94
CA CYS A 276 1.91 -13.19 23.79
C CYS A 276 3.37 -13.06 24.25
N PHE A 277 4.08 -12.14 23.59
CA PHE A 277 5.47 -11.79 23.89
C PHE A 277 5.59 -10.28 24.10
N SER A 278 6.38 -9.85 25.08
CA SER A 278 6.59 -8.42 25.37
C SER A 278 7.23 -7.66 24.20
N ASP A 279 8.08 -8.34 23.48
CA ASP A 279 8.92 -7.77 22.43
C ASP A 279 9.45 -8.87 21.48
N THR A 280 10.18 -8.43 20.47
CA THR A 280 10.76 -9.32 19.46
C THR A 280 11.84 -10.25 20.04
N GLU A 281 12.57 -9.83 21.09
CA GLU A 281 13.64 -10.65 21.70
C GLU A 281 13.02 -11.86 22.42
N ALA A 282 11.97 -11.64 23.21
CA ALA A 282 11.24 -12.71 23.87
C ALA A 282 10.65 -13.72 22.85
N LEU A 283 10.10 -13.23 21.74
CA LEU A 283 9.64 -14.11 20.66
C LEU A 283 10.78 -14.91 20.04
N ILE A 284 11.93 -14.29 19.75
CA ILE A 284 13.08 -14.97 19.15
C ILE A 284 13.60 -16.09 20.08
N ASP A 285 13.66 -15.84 21.36
CA ASP A 285 14.11 -16.85 22.33
C ASP A 285 13.13 -18.04 22.42
N PHE A 286 11.83 -17.76 22.36
CA PHE A 286 10.81 -18.80 22.26
C PHE A 286 10.97 -19.63 20.98
N LEU A 287 11.12 -19.00 19.81
CA LEU A 287 11.27 -19.67 18.52
C LEU A 287 12.55 -20.52 18.44
N LYS A 288 13.67 -20.04 19.07
CA LYS A 288 14.91 -20.81 19.14
C LYS A 288 14.79 -22.06 20.05
N ALA A 289 14.01 -21.96 21.13
CA ALA A 289 13.75 -23.08 22.03
C ALA A 289 12.74 -24.07 21.48
N SER A 290 11.86 -23.65 20.56
CA SER A 290 10.87 -24.46 19.92
C SER A 290 11.42 -25.07 18.63
N VAL A 291 11.24 -26.37 18.45
CA VAL A 291 11.55 -27.04 17.16
C VAL A 291 10.37 -26.78 16.24
N ILE A 292 10.38 -25.66 15.55
CA ILE A 292 9.40 -25.31 14.52
C ILE A 292 9.95 -25.64 13.13
#